data_fe3e5c8491e3fca13b4623abd5a20dca
#
_entry.id   fe3e5c8491e3fca13b4623abd5a20dca
#
_cell.length_a   1.000
_cell.length_b   1.000
_cell.length_c   1.000
_cell.angle_alpha   90.00
_cell.angle_beta   90.00
_cell.angle_gamma   90.00
#
_symmetry.space_group_name_H-M   'P 1'
#
loop_
_entity.id
_entity.type
_entity.pdbx_description
1 polymer ?
#
loop_
_entity_poly.entity_id
_entity_poly.type
_entity_poly.pdbx_seq_one_letter_code
_entity_poly.pdbx_strand_id
1 'polypeptide(L)'
;STRVRSSAASDVYKRQNYNELKDKAHSNAVNHGFWKERQSNEHCLMLVITEVAELVEADRKGDKAGYGTKLLVKQDLDAGESFEDVFVSHIKNTVEDEFADIAIRLLDLAGALGVDFDKMQPCRYFRAYDKFSFTENAFALCKGLSRDVIGVEKRIQFGLHYVENWTKTLGIDLSWHIKQKMRYNENRPSMHNKKY
;
A
#
# COMPACT_ATOMS: atom_id res chain seq x y z
N SER A 1 -13.84 1.79 31.81
CA SER A 1 -14.77 2.20 30.72
C SER A 1 -14.12 3.08 29.65
N THR A 2 -12.89 3.56 29.83
CA THR A 2 -12.20 4.53 28.95
C THR A 2 -11.46 3.86 27.75
N ARG A 3 -11.21 2.56 27.80
CA ARG A 3 -10.45 1.84 26.78
C ARG A 3 -11.21 1.54 25.48
N VAL A 4 -12.53 1.44 25.53
CA VAL A 4 -13.39 1.09 24.37
C VAL A 4 -13.62 2.31 23.46
N ARG A 5 -13.65 3.53 24.01
CA ARG A 5 -13.87 4.76 23.23
C ARG A 5 -12.66 5.18 22.38
N SER A 6 -11.45 4.86 22.80
CA SER A 6 -10.23 5.21 22.05
C SER A 6 -10.04 4.34 20.81
N SER A 7 -10.46 3.06 20.83
CA SER A 7 -10.34 2.18 19.66
C SER A 7 -11.32 2.57 18.55
N ALA A 8 -12.58 2.86 18.89
CA ALA A 8 -13.60 3.23 17.91
C ALA A 8 -13.29 4.57 17.21
N ALA A 9 -12.81 5.58 17.94
CA ALA A 9 -12.40 6.85 17.34
C ALA A 9 -11.16 6.70 16.46
N SER A 10 -10.20 5.88 16.86
CA SER A 10 -9.02 5.52 16.05
C SER A 10 -9.42 4.78 14.78
N ASP A 11 -10.37 3.86 14.85
CA ASP A 11 -10.85 3.07 13.72
C ASP A 11 -11.66 3.93 12.73
N VAL A 12 -12.45 4.88 13.21
CA VAL A 12 -13.18 5.85 12.37
C VAL A 12 -12.20 6.79 11.64
N TYR A 13 -11.20 7.33 12.34
CA TYR A 13 -10.17 8.18 11.73
C TYR A 13 -9.37 7.45 10.66
N LYS A 14 -9.01 6.17 10.89
CA LYS A 14 -8.32 5.34 9.90
C LYS A 14 -9.17 5.07 8.66
N ARG A 15 -10.48 4.81 8.82
CA ARG A 15 -11.40 4.57 7.70
C ARG A 15 -11.59 5.82 6.83
N GLN A 16 -11.70 7.00 7.44
CA GLN A 16 -11.78 8.26 6.70
C GLN A 16 -10.53 8.48 5.84
N ASN A 17 -9.34 8.13 6.37
CA ASN A 17 -8.11 8.20 5.60
C ASN A 17 -8.09 7.23 4.41
N TYR A 18 -8.66 6.01 4.52
CA TYR A 18 -8.70 5.07 3.40
C TYR A 18 -9.61 5.55 2.25
N ASN A 19 -10.75 6.17 2.52
CA ASN A 19 -11.60 6.73 1.46
C ASN A 19 -10.88 7.85 0.71
N GLU A 20 -10.22 8.76 1.41
CA GLU A 20 -9.41 9.83 0.79
C GLU A 20 -8.22 9.27 -0.02
N LEU A 21 -7.49 8.31 0.54
CA LEU A 21 -6.35 7.68 -0.14
C LEU A 21 -6.77 6.90 -1.38
N LYS A 22 -7.90 6.20 -1.31
CA LYS A 22 -8.52 5.49 -2.43
C LYS A 22 -8.82 6.44 -3.59
N ASP A 23 -9.48 7.56 -3.29
CA ASP A 23 -9.86 8.54 -4.32
C ASP A 23 -8.62 9.14 -4.97
N LYS A 24 -7.59 9.46 -4.21
CA LYS A 24 -6.29 9.95 -4.74
C LYS A 24 -5.58 8.90 -5.59
N ALA A 25 -5.48 7.66 -5.10
CA ALA A 25 -4.80 6.57 -5.81
C ALA A 25 -5.48 6.30 -7.16
N HIS A 26 -6.81 6.20 -7.16
CA HIS A 26 -7.58 5.96 -8.37
C HIS A 26 -7.51 7.13 -9.35
N SER A 27 -7.67 8.37 -8.88
CA SER A 27 -7.53 9.56 -9.74
C SER A 27 -6.15 9.62 -10.38
N ASN A 28 -5.09 9.31 -9.65
CA ASN A 28 -3.74 9.26 -10.21
C ASN A 28 -3.60 8.17 -11.29
N ALA A 29 -4.11 6.96 -11.06
CA ALA A 29 -4.07 5.87 -12.03
C ALA A 29 -4.88 6.20 -13.30
N VAL A 30 -6.05 6.82 -13.17
CA VAL A 30 -6.86 7.30 -14.30
C VAL A 30 -6.10 8.35 -15.10
N ASN A 31 -5.49 9.35 -14.46
CA ASN A 31 -4.73 10.41 -15.11
C ASN A 31 -3.51 9.87 -15.88
N HIS A 32 -2.92 8.78 -15.40
CA HIS A 32 -1.81 8.10 -16.09
C HIS A 32 -2.25 7.06 -17.13
N GLY A 33 -3.56 6.92 -17.36
CA GLY A 33 -4.09 6.11 -18.45
C GLY A 33 -4.25 4.62 -18.16
N PHE A 34 -4.10 4.17 -16.90
CA PHE A 34 -4.27 2.76 -16.53
C PHE A 34 -5.73 2.28 -16.66
N TRP A 35 -6.69 3.20 -16.68
CA TRP A 35 -8.13 2.92 -16.75
C TRP A 35 -8.76 3.36 -18.07
N LYS A 36 -7.97 3.48 -19.17
CA LYS A 36 -8.52 3.70 -20.51
C LYS A 36 -9.46 2.59 -20.95
N GLU A 37 -9.17 1.37 -20.52
CA GLU A 37 -10.02 0.22 -20.68
C GLU A 37 -10.34 -0.39 -19.30
N ARG A 38 -11.52 -0.99 -19.19
CA ARG A 38 -11.92 -1.65 -17.94
C ARG A 38 -11.08 -2.91 -17.71
N GLN A 39 -10.39 -2.96 -16.58
CA GLN A 39 -9.63 -4.12 -16.17
C GLN A 39 -10.48 -5.09 -15.34
N SER A 40 -10.17 -6.40 -15.41
CA SER A 40 -10.80 -7.37 -14.53
C SER A 40 -10.24 -7.29 -13.12
N ASN A 41 -11.01 -7.73 -12.12
CA ASN A 41 -10.57 -7.78 -10.74
C ASN A 41 -9.34 -8.70 -10.57
N GLU A 42 -9.33 -9.81 -11.31
CA GLU A 42 -8.24 -10.79 -11.32
C GLU A 42 -6.95 -10.16 -11.85
N HIS A 43 -7.05 -9.36 -12.94
CA HIS A 43 -5.91 -8.61 -13.46
C HIS A 43 -5.35 -7.67 -12.39
N CYS A 44 -6.18 -6.85 -11.78
CA CYS A 44 -5.75 -5.90 -10.76
C CYS A 44 -5.14 -6.61 -9.53
N LEU A 45 -5.77 -7.69 -9.06
CA LEU A 45 -5.24 -8.47 -7.94
C LEU A 45 -3.95 -9.20 -8.30
N MET A 46 -3.77 -9.64 -9.55
CA MET A 46 -2.49 -10.21 -10.00
C MET A 46 -1.39 -9.15 -9.95
N LEU A 47 -1.68 -7.89 -10.33
CA LEU A 47 -0.71 -6.80 -10.19
C LEU A 47 -0.37 -6.49 -8.72
N VAL A 48 -1.31 -6.65 -7.78
CA VAL A 48 -0.99 -6.60 -6.34
C VAL A 48 -0.02 -7.72 -5.96
N ILE A 49 -0.24 -8.94 -6.47
CA ILE A 49 0.64 -10.09 -6.19
C ILE A 49 2.05 -9.87 -6.77
N THR A 50 2.19 -9.17 -7.89
CA THR A 50 3.53 -8.80 -8.40
C THR A 50 4.27 -7.88 -7.44
N GLU A 51 3.60 -6.88 -6.84
CA GLU A 51 4.23 -6.04 -5.81
C GLU A 51 4.59 -6.85 -4.55
N VAL A 52 3.81 -7.89 -4.19
CA VAL A 52 4.21 -8.80 -3.10
C VAL A 52 5.48 -9.58 -3.46
N ALA A 53 5.68 -9.95 -4.73
CA ALA A 53 6.91 -10.60 -5.17
C ALA A 53 8.12 -9.62 -5.16
N GLU A 54 7.91 -8.36 -5.56
CA GLU A 54 8.91 -7.30 -5.49
C GLU A 54 9.28 -6.99 -4.03
N LEU A 55 8.29 -6.97 -3.13
CA LEU A 55 8.49 -6.86 -1.68
C LEU A 55 9.41 -7.97 -1.12
N VAL A 56 9.18 -9.23 -1.52
CA VAL A 56 10.02 -10.36 -1.12
C VAL A 56 11.44 -10.22 -1.68
N GLU A 57 11.57 -9.73 -2.91
CA GLU A 57 12.89 -9.51 -3.53
C GLU A 57 13.66 -8.38 -2.84
N ALA A 58 12.99 -7.29 -2.44
CA ALA A 58 13.60 -6.21 -1.65
C ALA A 58 14.11 -6.74 -0.29
N ASP A 59 13.31 -7.55 0.42
CA ASP A 59 13.73 -8.15 1.69
C ASP A 59 14.92 -9.11 1.51
N ARG A 60 14.94 -9.93 0.43
CA ARG A 60 16.06 -10.82 0.11
C ARG A 60 17.39 -10.09 -0.17
N LYS A 61 17.31 -8.90 -0.75
CA LYS A 61 18.46 -8.02 -0.99
C LYS A 61 18.89 -7.24 0.23
N GLY A 62 18.01 -7.13 1.23
CA GLY A 62 18.22 -6.27 2.41
C GLY A 62 17.96 -4.78 2.12
N ASP A 63 17.23 -4.47 1.04
CA ASP A 63 16.91 -3.11 0.62
C ASP A 63 15.83 -2.53 1.54
N LYS A 64 16.25 -1.72 2.51
CA LYS A 64 15.37 -1.10 3.51
C LYS A 64 15.62 0.39 3.62
N ALA A 65 14.53 1.16 3.70
CA ALA A 65 14.60 2.60 3.91
C ALA A 65 15.09 2.99 5.32
N GLY A 66 14.86 2.16 6.32
CA GLY A 66 15.41 2.35 7.67
C GLY A 66 14.83 3.54 8.46
N TYR A 67 15.20 3.62 9.74
CA TYR A 67 14.65 4.62 10.67
C TYR A 67 15.06 6.08 10.34
N GLY A 68 16.21 6.29 9.70
CA GLY A 68 16.74 7.60 9.37
C GLY A 68 16.18 8.22 8.11
N THR A 69 15.48 7.45 7.27
CA THR A 69 15.09 7.87 5.93
C THR A 69 14.27 9.16 5.91
N LYS A 70 13.34 9.35 6.83
CA LYS A 70 12.57 10.61 6.90
C LYS A 70 13.43 11.83 7.14
N LEU A 71 14.46 11.70 7.95
CA LEU A 71 15.40 12.78 8.23
C LEU A 71 16.27 13.07 7.01
N LEU A 72 16.81 12.03 6.38
CA LEU A 72 17.62 12.16 5.15
C LEU A 72 16.82 12.80 4.03
N VAL A 73 15.62 12.31 3.74
CA VAL A 73 14.71 12.92 2.76
C VAL A 73 14.47 14.40 3.04
N LYS A 74 14.24 14.77 4.31
CA LYS A 74 14.07 16.17 4.67
C LYS A 74 15.33 16.98 4.44
N GLN A 75 16.50 16.48 4.85
CA GLN A 75 17.77 17.17 4.70
C GLN A 75 18.11 17.45 3.24
N ASP A 76 17.95 16.47 2.35
CA ASP A 76 18.29 16.63 0.94
C ASP A 76 17.29 17.56 0.23
N LEU A 77 16.01 17.51 0.58
CA LEU A 77 15.02 18.48 0.09
C LEU A 77 15.31 19.90 0.58
N ASP A 78 15.70 20.07 1.85
CA ASP A 78 16.10 21.37 2.43
C ASP A 78 17.41 21.88 1.78
N ALA A 79 18.27 20.98 1.31
CA ALA A 79 19.48 21.29 0.53
C ALA A 79 19.19 21.69 -0.93
N GLY A 80 17.94 21.53 -1.40
CA GLY A 80 17.49 21.93 -2.73
C GLY A 80 17.54 20.82 -3.78
N GLU A 81 17.72 19.56 -3.36
CA GLU A 81 17.62 18.42 -4.27
C GLU A 81 16.18 18.23 -4.77
N SER A 82 16.02 17.66 -5.97
CA SER A 82 14.70 17.34 -6.50
C SER A 82 14.05 16.22 -5.70
N PHE A 83 12.74 16.29 -5.53
CA PHE A 83 12.03 15.20 -4.83
C PHE A 83 12.20 13.85 -5.54
N GLU A 84 12.29 13.84 -6.87
CA GLU A 84 12.48 12.62 -7.66
C GLU A 84 13.81 11.96 -7.34
N ASP A 85 14.92 12.72 -7.31
CA ASP A 85 16.25 12.20 -7.00
C ASP A 85 16.32 11.72 -5.55
N VAL A 86 15.76 12.48 -4.61
CA VAL A 86 15.69 12.10 -3.20
C VAL A 86 14.87 10.83 -2.99
N PHE A 87 13.73 10.69 -3.67
CA PHE A 87 12.92 9.48 -3.61
C PHE A 87 13.68 8.26 -4.15
N VAL A 88 14.34 8.42 -5.30
CA VAL A 88 15.13 7.35 -5.92
C VAL A 88 16.30 6.93 -5.01
N SER A 89 16.95 7.87 -4.36
CA SER A 89 18.12 7.61 -3.51
C SER A 89 17.79 6.93 -2.19
N HIS A 90 16.63 7.24 -1.57
CA HIS A 90 16.36 6.84 -0.20
C HIS A 90 15.16 5.90 -0.01
N ILE A 91 14.25 5.83 -0.99
CA ILE A 91 12.98 5.13 -0.80
C ILE A 91 12.75 4.06 -1.86
N LYS A 92 13.02 4.36 -3.13
CA LYS A 92 12.65 3.51 -4.25
C LYS A 92 13.20 2.09 -4.13
N ASN A 93 12.35 1.12 -4.45
CA ASN A 93 12.64 -0.33 -4.44
C ASN A 93 13.02 -0.88 -3.05
N THR A 94 12.72 -0.15 -1.97
CA THR A 94 12.90 -0.67 -0.60
C THR A 94 11.68 -1.48 -0.16
N VAL A 95 11.82 -2.30 0.88
CA VAL A 95 10.71 -3.04 1.51
C VAL A 95 9.54 -2.10 1.83
N GLU A 96 9.82 -0.90 2.32
CA GLU A 96 8.83 0.10 2.68
C GLU A 96 8.10 0.66 1.44
N ASP A 97 8.83 0.85 0.34
CA ASP A 97 8.27 1.31 -0.94
C ASP A 97 7.33 0.26 -1.53
N GLU A 98 7.73 -1.01 -1.51
CA GLU A 98 6.91 -2.11 -2.04
C GLU A 98 5.64 -2.34 -1.20
N PHE A 99 5.71 -2.17 0.13
CA PHE A 99 4.49 -2.14 0.94
C PHE A 99 3.54 -1.00 0.54
N ALA A 100 4.08 0.16 0.20
CA ALA A 100 3.27 1.27 -0.28
C ALA A 100 2.64 0.96 -1.65
N ASP A 101 3.37 0.31 -2.57
CA ASP A 101 2.82 -0.09 -3.87
C ASP A 101 1.68 -1.10 -3.74
N ILE A 102 1.82 -2.12 -2.87
CA ILE A 102 0.73 -3.05 -2.55
C ILE A 102 -0.52 -2.28 -2.09
N ALA A 103 -0.35 -1.35 -1.15
CA ALA A 103 -1.47 -0.57 -0.62
C ALA A 103 -2.09 0.33 -1.69
N ILE A 104 -1.30 1.02 -2.50
CA ILE A 104 -1.77 1.91 -3.57
C ILE A 104 -2.56 1.13 -4.63
N ARG A 105 -2.10 -0.04 -5.06
CA ARG A 105 -2.84 -0.88 -6.01
C ARG A 105 -4.17 -1.38 -5.46
N LEU A 106 -4.22 -1.74 -4.17
CA LEU A 106 -5.47 -2.13 -3.51
C LEU A 106 -6.44 -0.95 -3.39
N LEU A 107 -5.93 0.24 -3.09
CA LEU A 107 -6.71 1.48 -3.01
C LEU A 107 -7.22 1.91 -4.39
N ASP A 108 -6.40 1.80 -5.44
CA ASP A 108 -6.82 2.06 -6.81
C ASP A 108 -7.97 1.14 -7.24
N LEU A 109 -7.83 -0.17 -7.01
CA LEU A 109 -8.91 -1.12 -7.30
C LEU A 109 -10.17 -0.81 -6.47
N ALA A 110 -10.02 -0.42 -5.20
CA ALA A 110 -11.15 0.02 -4.38
C ALA A 110 -11.86 1.26 -4.98
N GLY A 111 -11.09 2.20 -5.51
CA GLY A 111 -11.60 3.38 -6.21
C GLY A 111 -12.40 3.01 -7.45
N ALA A 112 -11.84 2.15 -8.30
CA ALA A 112 -12.50 1.67 -9.51
C ALA A 112 -13.83 0.94 -9.23
N LEU A 113 -13.94 0.28 -8.07
CA LEU A 113 -15.15 -0.44 -7.63
C LEU A 113 -16.11 0.44 -6.81
N GLY A 114 -15.74 1.68 -6.50
CA GLY A 114 -16.55 2.56 -5.66
C GLY A 114 -16.71 2.08 -4.21
N VAL A 115 -15.71 1.36 -3.69
CA VAL A 115 -15.73 0.85 -2.31
C VAL A 115 -15.83 1.99 -1.32
N ASP A 116 -16.79 1.90 -0.40
CA ASP A 116 -16.94 2.81 0.73
C ASP A 116 -16.50 2.08 2.02
N PHE A 117 -15.29 2.40 2.47
CA PHE A 117 -14.71 1.76 3.65
C PHE A 117 -15.47 2.07 4.95
N ASP A 118 -16.24 3.19 5.01
CA ASP A 118 -17.03 3.54 6.18
C ASP A 118 -18.24 2.60 6.34
N LYS A 119 -18.75 2.04 5.25
CA LYS A 119 -19.86 1.09 5.25
C LYS A 119 -19.43 -0.36 5.48
N MET A 120 -18.14 -0.65 5.38
CA MET A 120 -17.65 -2.01 5.57
C MET A 120 -17.57 -2.39 7.05
N GLN A 121 -17.90 -3.63 7.38
CA GLN A 121 -17.63 -4.16 8.72
C GLN A 121 -16.11 -4.28 8.94
N PRO A 122 -15.60 -4.03 10.16
CA PRO A 122 -14.17 -4.15 10.45
C PRO A 122 -13.62 -5.52 10.06
N CYS A 123 -12.44 -5.55 9.43
CA CYS A 123 -11.73 -6.78 9.19
C CYS A 123 -11.26 -7.34 10.54
N ARG A 124 -11.62 -8.60 10.82
CA ARG A 124 -11.27 -9.28 12.08
C ARG A 124 -10.14 -10.29 11.89
N TYR A 125 -9.44 -10.22 10.78
CA TYR A 125 -8.29 -11.10 10.56
C TYR A 125 -7.17 -10.73 11.53
N PHE A 126 -6.62 -11.74 12.19
CA PHE A 126 -5.49 -11.62 13.10
C PHE A 126 -4.38 -12.58 12.69
N ARG A 127 -3.14 -12.12 12.75
CA ARG A 127 -1.95 -12.93 12.56
C ARG A 127 -0.83 -12.42 13.47
N ALA A 128 -0.12 -13.31 14.11
CA ALA A 128 1.08 -12.99 14.85
C ALA A 128 2.26 -12.93 13.87
N TYR A 129 2.44 -11.79 13.19
CA TYR A 129 3.41 -11.63 12.10
C TYR A 129 4.85 -11.89 12.54
N ASP A 130 5.18 -11.64 13.80
CA ASP A 130 6.49 -11.89 14.42
C ASP A 130 6.80 -13.39 14.61
N LYS A 131 5.80 -14.26 14.45
CA LYS A 131 5.95 -15.73 14.59
C LYS A 131 6.23 -16.45 13.27
N PHE A 132 6.24 -15.71 12.17
CA PHE A 132 6.41 -16.25 10.83
C PHE A 132 7.53 -15.52 10.11
N SER A 133 8.23 -16.19 9.21
CA SER A 133 9.21 -15.56 8.34
C SER A 133 8.56 -14.52 7.42
N PHE A 134 9.37 -13.64 6.85
CA PHE A 134 8.91 -12.63 5.90
C PHE A 134 8.18 -13.27 4.71
N THR A 135 8.76 -14.32 4.14
CA THR A 135 8.18 -15.04 2.99
C THR A 135 6.91 -15.80 3.33
N GLU A 136 6.77 -16.35 4.55
CA GLU A 136 5.51 -16.97 4.99
C GLU A 136 4.41 -15.93 5.18
N ASN A 137 4.73 -14.72 5.63
CA ASN A 137 3.80 -13.61 5.69
C ASN A 137 3.38 -13.16 4.28
N ALA A 138 4.33 -13.01 3.35
CA ALA A 138 4.04 -12.68 1.96
C ALA A 138 3.14 -13.73 1.28
N PHE A 139 3.45 -15.01 1.47
CA PHE A 139 2.63 -16.10 0.95
C PHE A 139 1.20 -16.13 1.52
N ALA A 140 1.05 -15.84 2.82
CA ALA A 140 -0.27 -15.76 3.46
C ALA A 140 -1.10 -14.58 2.92
N LEU A 141 -0.46 -13.45 2.59
CA LEU A 141 -1.11 -12.32 1.92
C LEU A 141 -1.61 -12.75 0.53
N CYS A 142 -0.76 -13.36 -0.30
CA CYS A 142 -1.15 -13.86 -1.62
C CYS A 142 -2.32 -14.84 -1.53
N LYS A 143 -2.29 -15.79 -0.60
CA LYS A 143 -3.41 -16.73 -0.36
C LYS A 143 -4.72 -16.01 -0.05
N GLY A 144 -4.69 -14.97 0.77
CA GLY A 144 -5.88 -14.21 1.13
C GLY A 144 -6.44 -13.42 -0.05
N LEU A 145 -5.57 -12.81 -0.86
CA LEU A 145 -5.95 -12.07 -2.06
C LEU A 145 -6.54 -12.97 -3.16
N SER A 146 -6.10 -14.23 -3.23
CA SER A 146 -6.53 -15.21 -4.23
C SER A 146 -7.77 -16.02 -3.83
N ARG A 147 -8.46 -15.70 -2.73
CA ARG A 147 -9.61 -16.46 -2.24
C ARG A 147 -10.89 -16.13 -3.01
N ASP A 148 -11.28 -16.98 -3.94
CA ASP A 148 -12.47 -16.77 -4.79
C ASP A 148 -13.80 -16.85 -4.04
N VAL A 149 -13.83 -17.53 -2.88
CA VAL A 149 -15.05 -17.68 -2.06
C VAL A 149 -15.49 -16.41 -1.35
N ILE A 150 -14.71 -15.35 -1.40
CA ILE A 150 -15.05 -14.04 -0.84
C ILE A 150 -15.02 -12.96 -1.91
N GLY A 151 -15.96 -12.00 -1.83
CA GLY A 151 -16.04 -10.90 -2.80
C GLY A 151 -14.76 -10.05 -2.84
N VAL A 152 -14.50 -9.43 -3.98
CA VAL A 152 -13.30 -8.63 -4.24
C VAL A 152 -13.11 -7.51 -3.21
N GLU A 153 -14.18 -6.83 -2.80
CA GLU A 153 -14.14 -5.76 -1.78
C GLU A 153 -13.59 -6.26 -0.44
N LYS A 154 -13.99 -7.48 -0.04
CA LYS A 154 -13.46 -8.10 1.18
C LYS A 154 -12.01 -8.54 1.03
N ARG A 155 -11.58 -8.94 -0.18
CA ARG A 155 -10.17 -9.23 -0.48
C ARG A 155 -9.31 -7.97 -0.40
N ILE A 156 -9.80 -6.85 -0.92
CA ILE A 156 -9.16 -5.53 -0.80
C ILE A 156 -9.03 -5.13 0.67
N GLN A 157 -10.12 -5.19 1.42
CA GLN A 157 -10.13 -4.86 2.84
C GLN A 157 -9.17 -5.75 3.64
N PHE A 158 -9.15 -7.04 3.35
CA PHE A 158 -8.21 -7.99 3.96
C PHE A 158 -6.76 -7.58 3.65
N GLY A 159 -6.44 -7.30 2.37
CA GLY A 159 -5.09 -6.93 1.94
C GLY A 159 -4.58 -5.66 2.64
N LEU A 160 -5.39 -4.60 2.66
CA LEU A 160 -5.05 -3.34 3.35
C LEU A 160 -4.85 -3.56 4.86
N HIS A 161 -5.77 -4.27 5.51
CA HIS A 161 -5.66 -4.60 6.92
C HIS A 161 -4.42 -5.46 7.22
N TYR A 162 -4.10 -6.42 6.34
CA TYR A 162 -2.92 -7.28 6.47
C TYR A 162 -1.64 -6.46 6.39
N VAL A 163 -1.48 -5.65 5.35
CA VAL A 163 -0.30 -4.81 5.13
C VAL A 163 -0.13 -3.81 6.28
N GLU A 164 -1.21 -3.14 6.72
CA GLU A 164 -1.15 -2.20 7.85
C GLU A 164 -0.64 -2.86 9.14
N ASN A 165 -1.13 -4.04 9.48
CA ASN A 165 -0.71 -4.72 10.72
C ASN A 165 0.69 -5.33 10.59
N TRP A 166 1.06 -5.81 9.41
CA TRP A 166 2.40 -6.34 9.17
C TRP A 166 3.46 -5.23 9.24
N THR A 167 3.24 -4.11 8.54
CA THR A 167 4.15 -2.94 8.61
C THR A 167 4.25 -2.37 10.01
N LYS A 168 3.14 -2.32 10.76
CA LYS A 168 3.14 -1.93 12.17
C LYS A 168 4.02 -2.83 13.03
N THR A 169 4.00 -4.14 12.81
CA THR A 169 4.86 -5.11 13.51
C THR A 169 6.34 -4.89 13.16
N LEU A 170 6.63 -4.46 11.93
CA LEU A 170 7.99 -4.13 11.47
C LEU A 170 8.47 -2.72 11.86
N GLY A 171 7.60 -1.90 12.47
CA GLY A 171 7.91 -0.51 12.82
C GLY A 171 7.92 0.45 11.62
N ILE A 172 7.29 0.07 10.52
CA ILE A 172 7.22 0.86 9.28
C ILE A 172 6.04 1.83 9.34
N ASP A 173 6.27 3.11 9.03
CA ASP A 173 5.22 4.11 8.83
C ASP A 173 4.65 4.02 7.41
N LEU A 174 3.75 3.06 7.19
CA LEU A 174 3.11 2.82 5.91
C LEU A 174 2.44 4.10 5.35
N SER A 175 1.78 4.88 6.19
CA SER A 175 1.06 6.09 5.75
C SER A 175 2.01 7.13 5.16
N TRP A 176 3.19 7.30 5.74
CA TRP A 176 4.21 8.19 5.20
C TRP A 176 4.74 7.68 3.85
N HIS A 177 5.06 6.39 3.74
CA HIS A 177 5.56 5.79 2.50
C HIS A 177 4.53 5.85 1.37
N ILE A 178 3.25 5.57 1.64
CA ILE A 178 2.17 5.75 0.66
C ILE A 178 2.15 7.20 0.12
N LYS A 179 2.26 8.21 0.99
CA LYS A 179 2.27 9.62 0.56
C LYS A 179 3.48 9.95 -0.31
N GLN A 180 4.68 9.47 0.05
CA GLN A 180 5.88 9.70 -0.77
C GLN A 180 5.74 9.01 -2.13
N LYS A 181 5.28 7.75 -2.16
CA LYS A 181 5.08 7.00 -3.41
C LYS A 181 4.03 7.64 -4.31
N MET A 182 2.91 8.06 -3.77
CA MET A 182 1.88 8.76 -4.55
C MET A 182 2.43 10.05 -5.17
N ARG A 183 3.16 10.86 -4.39
CA ARG A 183 3.83 12.06 -4.89
C ARG A 183 4.83 11.73 -6.01
N TYR A 184 5.60 10.68 -5.88
CA TYR A 184 6.53 10.23 -6.92
C TYR A 184 5.78 9.80 -8.19
N ASN A 185 4.68 9.03 -8.03
CA ASN A 185 3.89 8.54 -9.15
C ASN A 185 3.15 9.66 -9.91
N GLU A 186 2.81 10.78 -9.27
CA GLU A 186 2.19 11.94 -9.93
C GLU A 186 3.04 12.53 -11.07
N ASN A 187 4.37 12.42 -10.97
CA ASN A 187 5.32 12.97 -11.95
C ASN A 187 5.80 11.93 -12.98
N ARG A 188 5.33 10.69 -12.92
CA ARG A 188 5.77 9.64 -13.85
C ARG A 188 5.06 9.76 -15.21
N PRO A 189 5.68 9.29 -16.30
CA PRO A 189 5.04 9.29 -17.62
C PRO A 189 3.80 8.40 -17.64
N SER A 190 2.96 8.59 -18.69
CA SER A 190 1.76 7.78 -18.94
C SER A 190 2.10 6.28 -18.89
N MET A 191 1.23 5.49 -18.25
CA MET A 191 1.40 4.05 -18.03
C MET A 191 2.73 3.68 -17.35
N HIS A 192 3.46 4.65 -16.79
CA HIS A 192 4.80 4.46 -16.21
C HIS A 192 5.75 3.70 -17.15
N ASN A 193 5.58 3.85 -18.48
CA ASN A 193 6.28 3.10 -19.53
C ASN A 193 6.06 1.58 -19.46
N LYS A 194 4.97 1.11 -18.84
CA LYS A 194 4.58 -0.30 -18.79
C LYS A 194 3.48 -0.59 -19.82
N LYS A 195 3.30 -1.84 -20.16
CA LYS A 195 2.25 -2.29 -21.09
C LYS A 195 0.85 -2.18 -20.46
N TYR A 196 0.76 -2.39 -19.16
CA TYR A 196 -0.45 -2.32 -18.35
C TYR A 196 -0.08 -1.99 -16.90
#